data_dad3b9b55886fa059f9ef89c397b1c3e
#
_entry.id   dad3b9b55886fa059f9ef89c397b1c3e
#
_cell.length_a   1.000
_cell.length_b   1.000
_cell.length_c   1.000
_cell.angle_alpha   90.00
_cell.angle_beta   90.00
_cell.angle_gamma   90.00
#
_symmetry.space_group_name_H-M   'P 1'
#
loop_
_entity.id
_entity.type
_entity.pdbx_description
1 polymer ?
#
loop_
_entity_poly.entity_id
_entity_poly.type
_entity_poly.pdbx_seq_one_letter_code
_entity_poly.pdbx_strand_id
1 'polypeptide(L)'
;MINIHAMRNFFNNLFFYLLFLGIGTNVLTSCKEEVESISELSLEQTKIQIKEGETVTVKIIGGSGNYQISLSDEKLAVAQIENNEINIRALLTGCVTLTVTDENGQTALLNIIIISKICLLYT
;
A
#
# COMPACT_ATOMS: atom_id res chain seq x y z
N MET A 1 23.79 -20.91 61.25
CA MET A 1 22.73 -19.92 61.31
C MET A 1 22.94 -18.74 60.40
N ILE A 2 24.15 -18.27 60.31
CA ILE A 2 24.47 -17.12 59.45
C ILE A 2 24.27 -17.48 58.00
N ASN A 3 24.45 -18.69 57.63
CA ASN A 3 24.35 -19.16 56.26
C ASN A 3 22.90 -19.06 55.73
N ILE A 4 21.95 -19.20 56.59
CA ILE A 4 20.54 -19.14 56.19
C ILE A 4 20.15 -17.74 55.71
N HIS A 5 20.67 -16.72 56.36
CA HIS A 5 20.40 -15.33 55.93
C HIS A 5 21.09 -15.00 54.63
N ALA A 6 22.30 -15.52 54.45
CA ALA A 6 23.00 -15.32 53.19
C ALA A 6 22.30 -16.00 52.03
N MET A 7 21.74 -17.17 52.27
CA MET A 7 20.99 -17.87 51.23
C MET A 7 19.70 -17.14 50.84
N ARG A 8 19.02 -16.57 51.81
CA ARG A 8 17.82 -15.83 51.51
C ARG A 8 18.10 -14.62 50.65
N ASN A 9 19.15 -13.88 50.94
CA ASN A 9 19.54 -12.75 50.13
C ASN A 9 19.91 -13.15 48.72
N PHE A 10 20.55 -14.28 48.60
CA PHE A 10 20.90 -14.81 47.30
C PHE A 10 19.67 -15.14 46.46
N PHE A 11 18.67 -15.77 47.08
CA PHE A 11 17.42 -16.10 46.38
C PHE A 11 16.65 -14.83 45.96
N ASN A 12 16.65 -13.81 46.78
CA ASN A 12 16.00 -12.59 46.45
C ASN A 12 16.62 -11.92 45.20
N ASN A 13 17.94 -11.92 45.15
CA ASN A 13 18.64 -11.35 44.02
C ASN A 13 18.36 -12.15 42.76
N LEU A 14 18.34 -13.48 42.86
CA LEU A 14 18.03 -14.32 41.73
C LEU A 14 16.62 -14.08 41.21
N PHE A 15 15.69 -13.89 42.13
CA PHE A 15 14.30 -13.64 41.78
C PHE A 15 14.15 -12.32 41.01
N PHE A 16 14.85 -11.29 41.44
CA PHE A 16 14.86 -10.02 40.71
C PHE A 16 15.45 -10.17 39.31
N TYR A 17 16.46 -10.98 39.17
CA TYR A 17 17.07 -11.23 37.89
C TYR A 17 16.09 -11.86 36.90
N LEU A 18 15.31 -12.81 37.36
CA LEU A 18 14.30 -13.47 36.54
C LEU A 18 13.20 -12.50 36.12
N LEU A 19 12.80 -11.61 37.00
CA LEU A 19 11.81 -10.57 36.67
C LEU A 19 12.33 -9.63 35.60
N PHE A 20 13.59 -9.27 35.68
CA PHE A 20 14.21 -8.39 34.72
C PHE A 20 14.23 -9.01 33.32
N LEU A 21 14.53 -10.27 33.22
CA LEU A 21 14.53 -10.98 31.97
C LEU A 21 13.12 -11.04 31.35
N GLY A 22 12.11 -11.22 32.16
CA GLY A 22 10.74 -11.26 31.69
C GLY A 22 10.27 -9.94 31.09
N ILE A 23 10.71 -8.85 31.65
CA ILE A 23 10.34 -7.51 31.15
C ILE A 23 11.04 -7.23 29.82
N GLY A 24 12.26 -7.71 29.66
CA GLY A 24 13.01 -7.50 28.43
C GLY A 24 12.36 -8.12 27.20
N THR A 25 11.67 -9.24 27.36
CA THR A 25 11.01 -9.88 26.24
C THR A 25 9.79 -9.10 25.73
N ASN A 26 9.14 -8.40 26.62
CA ASN A 26 7.99 -7.59 26.23
C ASN A 26 8.35 -6.40 25.34
N VAL A 27 9.54 -5.85 25.54
CA VAL A 27 10.00 -4.73 24.74
C VAL A 27 10.22 -5.15 23.28
N LEU A 28 10.66 -6.39 23.06
CA LEU A 28 10.90 -6.88 21.72
C LEU A 28 9.62 -7.02 20.89
N THR A 29 8.51 -7.35 21.54
CA THR A 29 7.24 -7.47 20.84
C THR A 29 6.69 -6.13 20.35
N SER A 30 6.94 -5.06 21.08
CA SER A 30 6.45 -3.75 20.68
C SER A 30 7.14 -3.22 19.42
N CYS A 31 8.37 -3.63 19.17
CA CYS A 31 9.08 -3.20 17.97
C CYS A 31 8.48 -3.74 16.68
N LYS A 32 7.80 -4.86 16.74
CA LYS A 32 7.19 -5.46 15.56
C LYS A 32 5.99 -4.67 15.05
N GLU A 33 5.33 -3.96 15.91
CA GLU A 33 4.14 -3.20 15.55
C GLU A 33 4.45 -2.02 14.64
N GLU A 34 5.64 -1.49 14.72
CA GLU A 34 6.03 -0.34 13.90
C GLU A 34 6.15 -0.67 12.42
N VAL A 35 6.39 -1.93 12.11
CA VAL A 35 6.54 -2.37 10.71
C VAL A 35 5.21 -2.35 9.98
N GLU A 36 4.10 -2.40 10.70
CA GLU A 36 2.78 -2.42 10.11
C GLU A 36 2.30 -1.07 9.58
N SER A 37 3.05 -0.03 9.84
CA SER A 37 2.65 1.31 9.40
C SER A 37 2.72 1.51 7.90
N ILE A 38 3.36 0.62 7.17
CA ILE A 38 3.46 0.71 5.72
C ILE A 38 2.19 0.15 5.11
N SER A 39 1.36 1.01 4.54
CA SER A 39 0.15 0.59 3.86
C SER A 39 0.47 0.10 2.46
N GLU A 40 -0.20 -0.96 2.05
CA GLU A 40 -0.02 -1.52 0.72
C GLU A 40 -0.66 -0.61 -0.33
N LEU A 41 0.05 -0.40 -1.43
CA LEU A 41 -0.45 0.40 -2.53
C LEU A 41 -1.52 -0.37 -3.31
N SER A 42 -2.68 0.24 -3.46
CA SER A 42 -3.77 -0.34 -4.24
C SER A 42 -4.56 0.78 -4.91
N LEU A 43 -5.45 0.41 -5.80
CA LEU A 43 -6.33 1.34 -6.48
C LEU A 43 -7.78 1.03 -6.13
N GLU A 44 -8.61 2.04 -6.15
CA GLU A 44 -10.05 1.88 -5.91
C GLU A 44 -10.66 0.88 -6.87
N GLN A 45 -10.18 0.87 -8.10
CA GLN A 45 -10.61 -0.06 -9.13
C GLN A 45 -9.40 -0.62 -9.85
N THR A 46 -9.46 -1.88 -10.25
CA THR A 46 -8.39 -2.52 -11.00
C THR A 46 -8.71 -2.66 -12.48
N LYS A 47 -9.96 -2.43 -12.86
CA LYS A 47 -10.41 -2.52 -14.24
C LYS A 47 -11.52 -1.51 -14.46
N ILE A 48 -11.41 -0.72 -15.50
CA ILE A 48 -12.44 0.25 -15.88
C ILE A 48 -12.74 0.15 -17.36
N GLN A 49 -13.94 0.53 -17.72
CA GLN A 49 -14.38 0.59 -19.11
C GLN A 49 -14.95 1.97 -19.36
N ILE A 50 -14.38 2.68 -20.31
CA ILE A 50 -14.78 4.06 -20.64
C ILE A 50 -14.93 4.20 -22.15
N LYS A 51 -15.68 5.21 -22.56
CA LYS A 51 -15.87 5.52 -23.97
C LYS A 51 -14.85 6.55 -24.43
N GLU A 52 -14.58 6.56 -25.73
CA GLU A 52 -13.72 7.57 -26.31
C GLU A 52 -14.19 8.97 -25.94
N GLY A 53 -13.25 9.82 -25.52
CA GLY A 53 -13.52 11.19 -25.15
C GLY A 53 -14.01 11.39 -23.73
N GLU A 54 -14.28 10.32 -23.00
CA GLU A 54 -14.70 10.42 -21.61
C GLU A 54 -13.50 10.50 -20.66
N THR A 55 -13.73 11.08 -19.51
CA THR A 55 -12.75 11.19 -18.44
C THR A 55 -13.29 10.48 -17.21
N VAL A 56 -12.40 9.74 -16.54
CA VAL A 56 -12.74 9.05 -15.30
C VAL A 56 -11.65 9.33 -14.27
N THR A 57 -12.04 9.34 -13.00
CA THR A 57 -11.11 9.53 -11.89
C THR A 57 -11.07 8.27 -11.06
N VAL A 58 -9.86 7.78 -10.77
CA VAL A 58 -9.62 6.60 -9.94
C VAL A 58 -8.77 7.02 -8.75
N LYS A 59 -9.17 6.61 -7.56
CA LYS A 59 -8.44 6.97 -6.35
C LYS A 59 -7.34 5.97 -6.06
N ILE A 60 -6.22 6.48 -5.54
CA ILE A 60 -5.10 5.67 -5.08
C ILE A 60 -5.28 5.44 -3.59
N ILE A 61 -5.21 4.18 -3.17
CA ILE A 61 -5.39 3.79 -1.78
C ILE A 61 -4.08 3.26 -1.23
N GLY A 62 -3.65 3.82 -0.09
CA GLY A 62 -2.42 3.38 0.54
C GLY A 62 -1.17 3.84 -0.17
N GLY A 63 -0.09 3.10 0.03
CA GLY A 63 1.21 3.48 -0.51
C GLY A 63 1.91 4.55 0.31
N SER A 64 3.09 4.94 -0.13
CA SER A 64 3.93 5.88 0.59
C SER A 64 3.92 7.31 0.04
N GLY A 65 3.12 7.57 -0.98
CA GLY A 65 3.08 8.88 -1.63
C GLY A 65 4.06 8.97 -2.79
N ASN A 66 4.17 10.19 -3.34
CA ASN A 66 5.03 10.46 -4.50
C ASN A 66 4.81 9.46 -5.63
N TYR A 67 3.56 9.32 -6.03
CA TYR A 67 3.17 8.35 -7.04
C TYR A 67 3.63 8.77 -8.42
N GLN A 68 4.05 7.77 -9.20
CA GLN A 68 4.36 7.95 -10.61
C GLN A 68 3.45 7.02 -11.40
N ILE A 69 3.04 7.49 -12.57
CA ILE A 69 2.18 6.70 -13.44
C ILE A 69 2.82 6.52 -14.80
N SER A 70 2.52 5.37 -15.42
CA SER A 70 2.92 5.10 -16.79
C SER A 70 1.79 4.36 -17.49
N LEU A 71 1.68 4.59 -18.78
CA LEU A 71 0.68 3.94 -19.64
C LEU A 71 1.39 3.03 -20.62
N SER A 72 0.79 1.88 -20.89
CA SER A 72 1.34 0.95 -21.88
C SER A 72 1.26 1.52 -23.30
N ASP A 73 0.28 2.39 -23.56
CA ASP A 73 0.14 3.06 -24.85
C ASP A 73 -0.42 4.46 -24.63
N GLU A 74 0.42 5.45 -24.79
CA GLU A 74 0.05 6.85 -24.58
C GLU A 74 -0.83 7.43 -25.68
N LYS A 75 -0.96 6.73 -26.79
CA LYS A 75 -1.82 7.15 -27.89
C LYS A 75 -3.30 6.90 -27.59
N LEU A 76 -3.58 5.93 -26.74
CA LEU A 76 -4.95 5.54 -26.45
C LEU A 76 -5.58 6.35 -25.32
N ALA A 77 -4.78 6.80 -24.37
CA ALA A 77 -5.27 7.53 -23.21
C ALA A 77 -4.24 8.49 -22.66
N VAL A 78 -4.73 9.46 -21.90
CA VAL A 78 -3.89 10.40 -21.15
C VAL A 78 -4.26 10.26 -19.69
N ALA A 79 -3.26 10.20 -18.82
CA ALA A 79 -3.48 10.09 -17.38
C ALA A 79 -2.64 11.13 -16.65
N GLN A 80 -3.21 11.70 -15.60
CA GLN A 80 -2.55 12.67 -14.73
C GLN A 80 -2.85 12.35 -13.29
N ILE A 81 -1.89 12.57 -12.40
CA ILE A 81 -2.06 12.41 -10.97
C ILE A 81 -2.29 13.77 -10.32
N GLU A 82 -3.28 13.83 -9.45
CA GLU A 82 -3.55 15.02 -8.65
C GLU A 82 -4.13 14.58 -7.31
N ASN A 83 -3.47 14.91 -6.20
CA ASN A 83 -3.95 14.66 -4.84
C ASN A 83 -4.42 13.22 -4.59
N ASN A 84 -3.60 12.24 -4.93
CA ASN A 84 -3.92 10.82 -4.76
C ASN A 84 -5.07 10.33 -5.65
N GLU A 85 -5.38 11.06 -6.69
CA GLU A 85 -6.37 10.67 -7.67
C GLU A 85 -5.74 10.68 -9.06
N ILE A 86 -6.18 9.74 -9.90
CA ILE A 86 -5.70 9.65 -11.27
C ILE A 86 -6.85 10.05 -12.20
N ASN A 87 -6.63 11.09 -12.97
CA ASN A 87 -7.58 11.52 -13.99
C ASN A 87 -7.19 10.89 -15.31
N ILE A 88 -8.05 10.09 -15.88
CA ILE A 88 -7.79 9.34 -17.10
C ILE A 88 -8.77 9.79 -18.17
N ARG A 89 -8.23 10.21 -19.31
CA ARG A 89 -9.04 10.60 -20.45
C ARG A 89 -8.81 9.63 -21.60
N ALA A 90 -9.86 9.04 -22.10
CA ALA A 90 -9.79 8.12 -23.23
C ALA A 90 -9.70 8.89 -24.53
N LEU A 91 -8.78 8.49 -25.39
CA LEU A 91 -8.58 9.12 -26.70
C LEU A 91 -9.04 8.23 -27.85
N LEU A 92 -8.62 6.97 -27.86
CA LEU A 92 -8.90 6.02 -28.92
C LEU A 92 -9.33 4.69 -28.33
N THR A 93 -10.14 3.97 -29.11
CA THR A 93 -10.58 2.63 -28.75
C THR A 93 -9.40 1.67 -28.61
N GLY A 94 -9.39 0.87 -27.57
CA GLY A 94 -8.35 -0.13 -27.32
C GLY A 94 -8.24 -0.49 -25.88
N CYS A 95 -7.21 -1.26 -25.54
CA CYS A 95 -6.92 -1.67 -24.18
C CYS A 95 -5.57 -1.08 -23.79
N VAL A 96 -5.52 -0.44 -22.63
CA VAL A 96 -4.28 0.13 -22.12
C VAL A 96 -4.16 -0.21 -20.64
N THR A 97 -2.94 -0.45 -20.18
CA THR A 97 -2.66 -0.71 -18.77
C THR A 97 -1.95 0.48 -18.18
N LEU A 98 -2.47 0.97 -17.06
CA LEU A 98 -1.85 2.04 -16.30
C LEU A 98 -1.15 1.43 -15.09
N THR A 99 0.11 1.79 -14.90
CA THR A 99 0.91 1.34 -13.77
C THR A 99 1.16 2.52 -12.85
N VAL A 100 0.86 2.33 -11.57
CA VAL A 100 1.14 3.32 -10.53
C VAL A 100 2.27 2.78 -9.67
N THR A 101 3.27 3.59 -9.42
CA THR A 101 4.41 3.23 -8.57
C THR A 101 4.54 4.26 -7.46
N ASP A 102 4.74 3.81 -6.24
CA ASP A 102 4.96 4.72 -5.12
C ASP A 102 6.45 4.92 -4.86
N GLU A 103 6.75 5.71 -3.83
CA GLU A 103 8.11 6.02 -3.45
C GLU A 103 8.92 4.77 -3.04
N ASN A 104 8.26 3.78 -2.46
CA ASN A 104 8.89 2.55 -2.00
C ASN A 104 9.04 1.49 -3.09
N GLY A 105 8.59 1.77 -4.31
CA GLY A 105 8.68 0.82 -5.40
C GLY A 105 7.51 -0.14 -5.49
N GLN A 106 6.48 0.03 -4.69
CA GLN A 106 5.26 -0.76 -4.83
C GLN A 106 4.52 -0.36 -6.10
N THR A 107 3.90 -1.32 -6.75
CA THR A 107 3.17 -1.07 -7.99
C THR A 107 1.73 -1.54 -7.91
N ALA A 108 0.85 -0.82 -8.58
CA ALA A 108 -0.54 -1.22 -8.76
C ALA A 108 -0.91 -1.05 -10.22
N LEU A 109 -1.72 -1.95 -10.74
CA LEU A 109 -2.10 -1.97 -12.15
C LEU A 109 -3.59 -1.68 -12.32
N LEU A 110 -3.90 -0.91 -13.35
CA LEU A 110 -5.27 -0.61 -13.74
C LEU A 110 -5.44 -0.96 -15.21
N ASN A 111 -6.37 -1.85 -15.50
CA ASN A 111 -6.70 -2.20 -16.87
C ASN A 111 -7.81 -1.28 -17.39
N ILE A 112 -7.52 -0.56 -18.44
CA ILE A 112 -8.44 0.40 -19.03
C ILE A 112 -8.91 -0.12 -20.38
N ILE A 113 -10.21 -0.30 -20.52
CA ILE A 113 -10.81 -0.71 -21.78
C ILE A 113 -11.56 0.49 -22.34
N ILE A 114 -11.16 0.92 -23.53
CA ILE A 114 -11.77 2.07 -24.19
C ILE A 114 -12.63 1.56 -25.34
N ILE A 115 -13.89 1.85 -25.27
CA ILE A 115 -14.86 1.45 -26.30
C ILE A 115 -15.21 2.64 -27.17
N SER A 116 -15.58 2.37 -28.40
CA SER A 116 -15.98 3.40 -29.33
C SER A 116 -17.41 3.86 -29.02
N LYS A 117 -17.64 5.14 -29.15
CA LYS A 117 -18.99 5.67 -29.05
C LYS A 117 -19.94 5.12 -30.12
N ILE A 118 -19.38 4.75 -31.26
CA ILE A 118 -20.16 4.26 -32.38
C ILE A 118 -20.73 2.88 -32.09
N CYS A 119 -20.08 2.09 -31.27
CA CYS A 119 -20.57 0.76 -30.92
C CYS A 119 -21.96 0.77 -30.25
N LEU A 120 -22.31 1.85 -29.61
CA LEU A 120 -23.61 1.97 -28.94
C LEU A 120 -24.78 2.14 -29.90
N LEU A 121 -24.51 2.57 -31.12
CA LEU A 121 -25.55 2.82 -32.10
C LEU A 121 -26.13 1.54 -32.72
N TYR A 122 -25.39 0.45 -32.62
CA TYR A 122 -25.80 -0.83 -33.24
C TYR A 122 -26.43 -1.80 -32.26
N THR A 123 -26.53 -1.41 -31.03
CA THR A 123 -27.22 -2.21 -30.02
C THR A 123 -28.59 -1.65 -29.76
#